data_fbefef8abc962ca5b9a39bb1f74a89e4
#
_entry.id   fbefef8abc962ca5b9a39bb1f74a89e4
#
_cell.length_a   1.000
_cell.length_b   1.000
_cell.length_c   1.000
_cell.angle_alpha   90.00
_cell.angle_beta   90.00
_cell.angle_gamma   90.00
#
_symmetry.space_group_name_H-M   'P 1'
#
loop_
_entity.id
_entity.type
_entity.pdbx_description
1 polymer ?
#
loop_
_entity_poly.entity_id
_entity_poly.type
_entity_poly.pdbx_seq_one_letter_code
_entity_poly.pdbx_strand_id
1 'polypeptide(L)'
;MFSQEIDSKIKKISLIVLTCVGVAFVIGFFGFHNRVTDVGYRPTQPVPFSHKIHSGVNGIKCMYCHTSVETSAHSPVPSTSTCMNCHIAVKADSPQLKLVRESNENNTPVAWKRVHYLPDYVHFDHSRHIRSQIDCASCHGKVETMGVVSQFKPMNMGFCLDCHRNPVANIIPARPISGIFTGIKATAYDSTAQAILANNIEPTTNPQFGSFMSDIPKQEVEGIPTPKHPGIGPENCSTCHH
;
A
#
# COMPACT_ATOMS: atom_id res chain seq x y z
N MET A 1 41.38 47.45 -7.37
CA MET A 1 42.03 46.12 -7.39
C MET A 1 42.25 45.73 -5.94
N PHE A 2 41.59 44.67 -5.44
CA PHE A 2 41.76 44.25 -4.04
C PHE A 2 43.15 43.64 -3.85
N SER A 3 43.72 43.77 -2.63
CA SER A 3 44.98 43.10 -2.31
C SER A 3 44.81 41.58 -2.39
N GLN A 4 45.88 40.86 -2.75
CA GLN A 4 45.85 39.39 -2.85
C GLN A 4 45.35 38.70 -1.54
N GLU A 5 45.62 39.31 -0.41
CA GLU A 5 45.20 38.85 0.91
C GLU A 5 43.67 38.93 1.08
N ILE A 6 43.07 40.07 0.66
CA ILE A 6 41.61 40.24 0.69
C ILE A 6 40.92 39.26 -0.26
N ASP A 7 41.42 39.08 -1.48
CA ASP A 7 40.90 38.14 -2.44
C ASP A 7 40.93 36.68 -1.90
N SER A 8 42.01 36.28 -1.27
CA SER A 8 42.11 34.93 -0.69
C SER A 8 41.16 34.72 0.50
N LYS A 9 40.95 35.76 1.33
CA LYS A 9 39.97 35.71 2.43
C LYS A 9 38.54 35.60 1.90
N ILE A 10 38.21 36.40 0.89
CA ILE A 10 36.87 36.33 0.24
C ILE A 10 36.62 34.93 -0.34
N LYS A 11 37.57 34.36 -1.07
CA LYS A 11 37.44 32.99 -1.63
C LYS A 11 37.23 31.95 -0.55
N LYS A 12 37.97 32.00 0.56
CA LYS A 12 37.79 31.04 1.67
C LYS A 12 36.42 31.20 2.34
N ILE A 13 35.99 32.43 2.61
CA ILE A 13 34.67 32.69 3.21
C ILE A 13 33.55 32.24 2.27
N SER A 14 33.66 32.56 0.98
CA SER A 14 32.67 32.12 -0.01
C SER A 14 32.57 30.61 -0.08
N LEU A 15 33.69 29.90 -0.03
CA LEU A 15 33.68 28.42 -0.04
C LEU A 15 33.00 27.87 1.22
N ILE A 16 33.32 28.44 2.40
CA ILE A 16 32.68 28.02 3.66
C ILE A 16 31.16 28.26 3.60
N VAL A 17 30.74 29.44 3.18
CA VAL A 17 29.32 29.79 3.07
C VAL A 17 28.60 28.81 2.09
N LEU A 18 29.20 28.60 0.93
CA LEU A 18 28.62 27.66 -0.06
C LEU A 18 28.47 26.24 0.50
N THR A 19 29.50 25.78 1.22
CA THR A 19 29.47 24.46 1.86
C THR A 19 28.38 24.41 2.93
N CYS A 20 28.27 25.41 3.80
CA CYS A 20 27.22 25.46 4.82
C CYS A 20 25.80 25.50 4.23
N VAL A 21 25.60 26.27 3.16
CA VAL A 21 24.32 26.34 2.44
C VAL A 21 24.02 24.98 1.82
N GLY A 22 24.98 24.31 1.19
CA GLY A 22 24.82 22.97 0.61
C GLY A 22 24.45 21.93 1.67
N VAL A 23 25.13 21.92 2.81
CA VAL A 23 24.82 21.02 3.93
C VAL A 23 23.42 21.31 4.50
N ALA A 24 23.07 22.58 4.72
CA ALA A 24 21.75 22.96 5.20
C ALA A 24 20.64 22.55 4.22
N PHE A 25 20.87 22.68 2.91
CA PHE A 25 19.95 22.22 1.88
C PHE A 25 19.75 20.70 1.93
N VAL A 26 20.84 19.93 2.03
CA VAL A 26 20.77 18.47 2.13
C VAL A 26 20.01 18.03 3.38
N ILE A 27 20.34 18.62 4.54
CA ILE A 27 19.63 18.31 5.81
C ILE A 27 18.16 18.71 5.70
N GLY A 28 17.86 19.87 5.15
CA GLY A 28 16.49 20.33 4.92
C GLY A 28 15.73 19.40 3.99
N PHE A 29 16.31 19.07 2.84
CA PHE A 29 15.68 18.18 1.86
C PHE A 29 15.36 16.80 2.46
N PHE A 30 16.33 16.13 3.05
CA PHE A 30 16.11 14.80 3.63
C PHE A 30 15.26 14.83 4.91
N GLY A 31 15.38 15.86 5.72
CA GLY A 31 14.59 16.02 6.94
C GLY A 31 13.11 16.34 6.69
N PHE A 32 12.81 17.11 5.64
CA PHE A 32 11.44 17.48 5.29
C PHE A 32 10.76 16.47 4.35
N HIS A 33 11.53 15.71 3.57
CA HIS A 33 10.98 14.79 2.56
C HIS A 33 9.90 13.87 3.13
N ASN A 34 10.18 13.18 4.24
CA ASN A 34 9.22 12.26 4.85
C ASN A 34 7.99 12.96 5.45
N ARG A 35 8.13 14.23 5.88
CA ARG A 35 7.00 15.01 6.41
C ARG A 35 6.08 15.54 5.33
N VAL A 36 6.62 15.79 4.13
CA VAL A 36 5.82 16.24 2.97
C VAL A 36 5.12 15.08 2.28
N THR A 37 5.70 13.87 2.35
CA THR A 37 5.16 12.69 1.66
C THR A 37 4.36 11.77 2.58
N ASP A 38 4.38 11.99 3.89
CA ASP A 38 3.79 11.13 4.93
C ASP A 38 4.24 9.67 4.88
N VAL A 39 5.23 9.34 4.06
CA VAL A 39 5.80 8.00 3.98
C VAL A 39 6.40 7.60 5.32
N GLY A 40 5.99 6.44 5.81
CA GLY A 40 6.38 5.95 7.13
C GLY A 40 5.48 6.45 8.28
N TYR A 41 4.48 7.29 8.01
CA TYR A 41 3.51 7.69 9.02
C TYR A 41 2.81 6.47 9.61
N ARG A 42 2.90 6.31 10.93
CA ARG A 42 2.47 5.13 11.66
C ARG A 42 1.94 5.55 13.05
N PRO A 43 0.71 6.01 13.14
CA PRO A 43 0.14 6.47 14.40
C PRO A 43 -0.13 5.30 15.35
N THR A 44 -0.02 5.54 16.64
CA THR A 44 -0.49 4.59 17.67
C THR A 44 -1.99 4.46 17.57
N GLN A 45 -2.46 3.23 17.44
CA GLN A 45 -3.88 2.89 17.34
C GLN A 45 -4.48 2.59 18.72
N PRO A 46 -5.79 2.82 18.93
CA PRO A 46 -6.47 2.53 20.21
C PRO A 46 -6.50 1.03 20.54
N VAL A 47 -6.47 0.17 19.51
CA VAL A 47 -6.36 -1.28 19.68
C VAL A 47 -5.07 -1.72 18.97
N PRO A 48 -4.22 -2.55 19.63
CA PRO A 48 -2.96 -3.01 19.05
C PRO A 48 -3.20 -4.12 18.02
N PHE A 49 -3.86 -3.77 16.91
CA PHE A 49 -4.16 -4.70 15.83
C PHE A 49 -2.92 -4.96 14.96
N SER A 50 -2.64 -6.22 14.65
CA SER A 50 -1.51 -6.62 13.80
C SER A 50 -1.98 -7.33 12.55
N HIS A 51 -1.80 -6.69 11.40
CA HIS A 51 -2.04 -7.32 10.09
C HIS A 51 -1.09 -8.50 9.87
N LYS A 52 0.15 -8.43 10.39
CA LYS A 52 1.10 -9.53 10.30
C LYS A 52 0.56 -10.82 10.89
N ILE A 53 -0.14 -10.75 12.03
CA ILE A 53 -0.74 -11.93 12.65
C ILE A 53 -1.95 -12.40 11.88
N HIS A 54 -2.88 -11.49 11.54
CA HIS A 54 -4.15 -11.85 10.93
C HIS A 54 -3.98 -12.28 9.46
N SER A 55 -3.37 -11.45 8.66
CA SER A 55 -3.23 -11.71 7.23
C SER A 55 -1.95 -12.50 6.91
N GLY A 56 -0.83 -12.14 7.55
CA GLY A 56 0.45 -12.80 7.27
C GLY A 56 0.56 -14.22 7.81
N VAL A 57 0.23 -14.42 9.09
CA VAL A 57 0.37 -15.74 9.73
C VAL A 57 -0.87 -16.60 9.56
N ASN A 58 -2.05 -16.02 9.81
CA ASN A 58 -3.31 -16.77 9.75
C ASN A 58 -3.95 -16.80 8.36
N GLY A 59 -3.40 -16.10 7.37
CA GLY A 59 -3.88 -16.12 6.00
C GLY A 59 -5.27 -15.50 5.78
N ILE A 60 -5.76 -14.66 6.71
CA ILE A 60 -7.05 -13.99 6.57
C ILE A 60 -6.98 -12.99 5.41
N LYS A 61 -7.87 -13.14 4.45
CA LYS A 61 -7.92 -12.31 3.25
C LYS A 61 -8.26 -10.86 3.59
N CYS A 62 -7.68 -9.90 2.89
CA CYS A 62 -7.95 -8.47 3.09
C CYS A 62 -9.45 -8.16 3.03
N MET A 63 -10.13 -8.72 2.04
CA MET A 63 -11.55 -8.49 1.77
C MET A 63 -12.50 -9.14 2.79
N TYR A 64 -12.00 -10.01 3.68
CA TYR A 64 -12.81 -10.50 4.79
C TYR A 64 -13.15 -9.37 5.76
N CYS A 65 -12.21 -8.46 5.97
CA CYS A 65 -12.39 -7.31 6.86
C CYS A 65 -12.76 -6.04 6.10
N HIS A 66 -12.18 -5.81 4.92
CA HIS A 66 -12.43 -4.66 4.05
C HIS A 66 -13.44 -5.03 2.95
N THR A 67 -14.68 -5.33 3.34
CA THR A 67 -15.66 -6.02 2.52
C THR A 67 -16.20 -5.24 1.32
N SER A 68 -16.22 -3.90 1.36
CA SER A 68 -16.86 -3.09 0.32
C SER A 68 -15.88 -2.45 -0.67
N VAL A 69 -14.61 -2.83 -0.64
CA VAL A 69 -13.58 -2.22 -1.52
C VAL A 69 -13.84 -2.45 -3.02
N GLU A 70 -14.59 -3.49 -3.39
CA GLU A 70 -14.95 -3.76 -4.79
C GLU A 70 -16.14 -2.93 -5.27
N THR A 71 -16.92 -2.38 -4.36
CA THR A 71 -18.20 -1.72 -4.68
C THR A 71 -18.28 -0.29 -4.21
N SER A 72 -17.37 0.15 -3.35
CA SER A 72 -17.36 1.48 -2.74
C SER A 72 -16.07 2.24 -3.05
N ALA A 73 -16.19 3.55 -3.13
CA ALA A 73 -15.04 4.45 -3.21
C ALA A 73 -14.15 4.35 -1.95
N HIS A 74 -14.77 4.13 -0.79
CA HIS A 74 -14.08 4.06 0.48
C HIS A 74 -13.89 2.60 0.94
N SER A 75 -12.69 2.28 1.44
CA SER A 75 -12.44 1.04 2.15
C SER A 75 -12.89 1.20 3.61
N PRO A 76 -13.87 0.45 4.08
CA PRO A 76 -14.32 0.55 5.46
C PRO A 76 -13.29 -0.05 6.40
N VAL A 77 -13.19 0.51 7.59
CA VAL A 77 -12.65 -0.21 8.75
C VAL A 77 -13.74 -1.20 9.19
N PRO A 78 -13.40 -2.49 9.40
CA PRO A 78 -14.39 -3.48 9.78
C PRO A 78 -15.07 -3.11 11.12
N SER A 79 -16.36 -3.44 11.23
CA SER A 79 -17.08 -3.33 12.50
C SER A 79 -16.47 -4.24 13.55
N THR A 80 -16.64 -3.91 14.82
CA THR A 80 -16.16 -4.76 15.93
C THR A 80 -16.82 -6.12 15.97
N SER A 81 -18.04 -6.26 15.44
CA SER A 81 -18.70 -7.56 15.23
C SER A 81 -17.89 -8.49 14.33
N THR A 82 -17.23 -7.96 13.29
CA THR A 82 -16.33 -8.77 12.45
C THR A 82 -15.17 -9.35 13.26
N CYS A 83 -14.61 -8.57 14.18
CA CYS A 83 -13.57 -9.04 15.09
C CYS A 83 -14.10 -10.16 16.01
N MET A 84 -15.31 -10.00 16.51
CA MET A 84 -15.94 -10.93 17.44
C MET A 84 -16.34 -12.26 16.78
N ASN A 85 -16.41 -12.38 15.46
CA ASN A 85 -16.58 -13.67 14.79
C ASN A 85 -15.54 -14.72 15.24
N CYS A 86 -14.33 -14.29 15.56
CA CYS A 86 -13.27 -15.15 16.07
C CYS A 86 -12.96 -14.89 17.54
N HIS A 87 -12.98 -13.63 17.98
CA HIS A 87 -12.51 -13.24 19.31
C HIS A 87 -13.51 -13.50 20.42
N ILE A 88 -14.68 -14.00 20.10
CA ILE A 88 -15.59 -14.62 21.09
C ILE A 88 -14.99 -15.88 21.72
N ALA A 89 -14.15 -16.61 20.96
CA ALA A 89 -13.48 -17.82 21.42
C ALA A 89 -11.94 -17.65 21.49
N VAL A 90 -11.35 -16.97 20.51
CA VAL A 90 -9.90 -16.80 20.42
C VAL A 90 -9.48 -15.57 21.22
N LYS A 91 -8.66 -15.77 22.25
CA LYS A 91 -8.21 -14.70 23.17
C LYS A 91 -9.37 -13.89 23.78
N ALA A 92 -10.50 -14.54 24.06
CA ALA A 92 -11.73 -13.89 24.52
C ALA A 92 -11.50 -12.93 25.68
N ASP A 93 -10.68 -13.33 26.68
CA ASP A 93 -10.42 -12.55 27.89
C ASP A 93 -9.17 -11.66 27.81
N SER A 94 -8.56 -11.53 26.61
CA SER A 94 -7.36 -10.71 26.48
C SER A 94 -7.63 -9.24 26.84
N PRO A 95 -6.80 -8.63 27.69
CA PRO A 95 -6.90 -7.20 28.01
C PRO A 95 -6.78 -6.30 26.78
N GLN A 96 -6.04 -6.73 25.75
CA GLN A 96 -5.86 -6.00 24.51
C GLN A 96 -7.15 -5.90 23.68
N LEU A 97 -8.09 -6.80 23.88
CA LEU A 97 -9.39 -6.84 23.22
C LEU A 97 -10.51 -6.19 24.04
N LYS A 98 -10.23 -5.69 25.23
CA LYS A 98 -11.23 -5.06 26.09
C LYS A 98 -12.03 -4.00 25.35
N LEU A 99 -11.34 -3.06 24.68
CA LEU A 99 -11.99 -1.98 23.93
C LEU A 99 -12.84 -2.52 22.76
N VAL A 100 -12.44 -3.62 22.13
CA VAL A 100 -13.20 -4.23 21.03
C VAL A 100 -14.49 -4.86 21.58
N ARG A 101 -14.43 -5.55 22.71
CA ARG A 101 -15.62 -6.12 23.37
C ARG A 101 -16.59 -5.03 23.79
N GLU A 102 -16.12 -4.03 24.53
CA GLU A 102 -16.93 -2.89 24.98
C GLU A 102 -17.57 -2.15 23.80
N SER A 103 -16.81 -1.94 22.73
CA SER A 103 -17.30 -1.35 21.49
C SER A 103 -18.43 -2.19 20.87
N ASN A 104 -18.26 -3.52 20.82
CA ASN A 104 -19.25 -4.42 20.27
C ASN A 104 -20.52 -4.50 21.14
N GLU A 105 -20.38 -4.56 22.46
CA GLU A 105 -21.49 -4.61 23.42
C GLU A 105 -22.33 -3.32 23.41
N ASN A 106 -21.65 -2.18 23.36
CA ASN A 106 -22.30 -0.86 23.40
C ASN A 106 -22.68 -0.33 22.02
N ASN A 107 -22.35 -1.07 20.94
CA ASN A 107 -22.51 -0.63 19.55
C ASN A 107 -21.88 0.75 19.28
N THR A 108 -20.72 1.01 19.87
CA THR A 108 -19.96 2.25 19.71
C THR A 108 -18.72 2.01 18.84
N PRO A 109 -18.39 2.87 17.88
CA PRO A 109 -17.23 2.65 17.02
C PRO A 109 -15.91 2.82 17.78
N VAL A 110 -14.91 2.02 17.45
CA VAL A 110 -13.53 2.26 17.88
C VAL A 110 -12.98 3.46 17.12
N ALA A 111 -12.40 4.42 17.82
CA ALA A 111 -11.83 5.63 17.24
C ALA A 111 -10.46 5.38 16.59
N TRP A 112 -10.46 4.62 15.49
CA TRP A 112 -9.26 4.34 14.73
C TRP A 112 -8.64 5.61 14.14
N LYS A 113 -7.32 5.69 14.15
CA LYS A 113 -6.59 6.78 13.50
C LYS A 113 -6.33 6.42 12.03
N ARG A 114 -6.72 7.32 11.15
CA ARG A 114 -6.48 7.16 9.72
C ARG A 114 -4.97 7.19 9.43
N VAL A 115 -4.50 6.27 8.58
CA VAL A 115 -3.08 6.15 8.20
C VAL A 115 -2.82 6.76 6.83
N HIS A 116 -3.71 6.52 5.88
CA HIS A 116 -3.57 7.00 4.51
C HIS A 116 -4.52 8.17 4.27
N TYR A 117 -3.96 9.28 3.85
CA TYR A 117 -4.68 10.50 3.56
C TYR A 117 -4.57 10.90 2.10
N LEU A 118 -5.67 11.35 1.54
CA LEU A 118 -5.70 12.15 0.34
C LEU A 118 -6.38 13.47 0.68
N PRO A 119 -6.00 14.60 0.04
CA PRO A 119 -6.71 15.87 0.21
C PRO A 119 -8.18 15.74 -0.17
N ASP A 120 -9.05 16.52 0.46
CA ASP A 120 -10.50 16.44 0.28
C ASP A 120 -10.97 16.77 -1.14
N TYR A 121 -10.14 17.48 -1.90
CA TYR A 121 -10.39 17.80 -3.31
C TYR A 121 -9.93 16.69 -4.28
N VAL A 122 -9.44 15.55 -3.76
CA VAL A 122 -9.03 14.41 -4.58
C VAL A 122 -10.10 13.32 -4.53
N HIS A 123 -10.63 13.00 -5.68
CA HIS A 123 -11.52 11.85 -5.86
C HIS A 123 -10.70 10.58 -6.04
N PHE A 124 -10.82 9.67 -5.11
CA PHE A 124 -10.27 8.34 -5.23
C PHE A 124 -11.36 7.30 -4.98
N ASP A 125 -11.44 6.34 -5.89
CA ASP A 125 -12.41 5.26 -5.79
C ASP A 125 -11.69 3.91 -5.80
N HIS A 126 -11.71 3.21 -4.65
CA HIS A 126 -11.13 1.88 -4.52
C HIS A 126 -11.77 0.90 -5.51
N SER A 127 -13.09 0.94 -5.69
CA SER A 127 -13.78 -0.03 -6.52
C SER A 127 -13.29 -0.02 -7.97
N ARG A 128 -12.92 1.13 -8.51
CA ARG A 128 -12.39 1.27 -9.87
C ARG A 128 -11.02 0.60 -10.00
N HIS A 129 -10.14 0.83 -9.02
CA HIS A 129 -8.79 0.26 -9.02
C HIS A 129 -8.83 -1.26 -8.82
N ILE A 130 -9.65 -1.74 -7.88
CA ILE A 130 -9.80 -3.17 -7.61
C ILE A 130 -10.37 -3.91 -8.83
N ARG A 131 -11.42 -3.36 -9.46
CA ARG A 131 -11.99 -3.94 -10.69
C ARG A 131 -11.03 -3.90 -11.88
N SER A 132 -10.11 -2.95 -11.90
CA SER A 132 -9.00 -2.90 -12.85
C SER A 132 -7.84 -3.83 -12.46
N GLN A 133 -8.01 -4.68 -11.44
CA GLN A 133 -7.03 -5.65 -10.97
C GLN A 133 -5.73 -5.04 -10.46
N ILE A 134 -5.79 -3.85 -9.89
CA ILE A 134 -4.66 -3.25 -9.19
C ILE A 134 -4.54 -3.90 -7.82
N ASP A 135 -3.34 -4.41 -7.52
CA ASP A 135 -3.07 -5.06 -6.24
C ASP A 135 -3.05 -4.06 -5.08
N CYS A 136 -3.60 -4.48 -3.94
CA CYS A 136 -3.56 -3.70 -2.69
C CYS A 136 -2.13 -3.31 -2.31
N ALA A 137 -1.17 -4.21 -2.49
CA ALA A 137 0.23 -3.98 -2.16
C ALA A 137 0.90 -2.92 -3.05
N SER A 138 0.37 -2.63 -4.24
CA SER A 138 0.91 -1.57 -5.12
C SER A 138 0.85 -0.19 -4.46
N CYS A 139 -0.19 0.05 -3.65
CA CYS A 139 -0.39 1.31 -2.93
C CYS A 139 -0.03 1.20 -1.44
N HIS A 140 -0.49 0.14 -0.78
CA HIS A 140 -0.36 -0.02 0.67
C HIS A 140 0.92 -0.75 1.12
N GLY A 141 1.71 -1.30 0.17
CA GLY A 141 2.85 -2.15 0.49
C GLY A 141 2.42 -3.51 1.03
N LYS A 142 3.37 -4.27 1.52
CA LYS A 142 3.14 -5.60 2.08
C LYS A 142 2.55 -5.52 3.49
N VAL A 143 1.26 -5.13 3.58
CA VAL A 143 0.55 -4.92 4.86
C VAL A 143 0.56 -6.19 5.70
N GLU A 144 0.52 -7.36 5.07
CA GLU A 144 0.58 -8.68 5.71
C GLU A 144 1.90 -8.94 6.47
N THR A 145 2.91 -8.09 6.28
CA THR A 145 4.16 -8.13 7.07
C THR A 145 4.20 -7.10 8.19
N MET A 146 3.22 -6.20 8.24
CA MET A 146 3.21 -5.06 9.15
C MET A 146 2.53 -5.41 10.49
N GLY A 147 3.26 -5.28 11.59
CA GLY A 147 2.68 -5.33 12.94
C GLY A 147 1.80 -4.11 13.21
N VAL A 148 2.26 -2.94 12.81
CA VAL A 148 1.51 -1.68 12.79
C VAL A 148 1.57 -1.15 11.37
N VAL A 149 0.42 -0.82 10.79
CA VAL A 149 0.34 -0.27 9.43
C VAL A 149 0.98 1.11 9.37
N SER A 150 1.74 1.32 8.31
CA SER A 150 2.33 2.62 7.98
C SER A 150 2.05 2.99 6.53
N GLN A 151 2.03 4.28 6.24
CA GLN A 151 1.93 4.75 4.86
C GLN A 151 3.17 4.35 4.08
N PHE A 152 3.00 3.57 3.03
CA PHE A 152 4.10 3.00 2.23
C PHE A 152 4.47 3.87 1.04
N LYS A 153 3.50 4.49 0.40
CA LYS A 153 3.67 5.34 -0.79
C LYS A 153 3.30 6.79 -0.47
N PRO A 154 3.87 7.75 -1.18
CA PRO A 154 3.64 9.18 -0.91
C PRO A 154 2.22 9.66 -1.19
N MET A 155 1.40 8.90 -1.89
CA MET A 155 0.01 9.22 -2.25
C MET A 155 -0.17 10.64 -2.83
N ASN A 156 0.89 11.16 -3.47
CA ASN A 156 0.87 12.46 -4.13
C ASN A 156 0.47 12.31 -5.62
N MET A 157 0.22 13.45 -6.27
CA MET A 157 -0.18 13.49 -7.68
C MET A 157 0.83 12.79 -8.60
N GLY A 158 2.14 12.95 -8.35
CA GLY A 158 3.19 12.27 -9.13
C GLY A 158 3.05 10.76 -9.08
N PHE A 159 2.87 10.18 -7.90
CA PHE A 159 2.66 8.74 -7.74
C PHE A 159 1.42 8.24 -8.53
N CYS A 160 0.32 8.98 -8.48
CA CYS A 160 -0.89 8.62 -9.21
C CYS A 160 -0.66 8.67 -10.72
N LEU A 161 -0.08 9.76 -11.23
CA LEU A 161 0.19 9.95 -12.65
C LEU A 161 1.20 8.94 -13.21
N ASP A 162 2.24 8.60 -12.46
CA ASP A 162 3.22 7.59 -12.89
C ASP A 162 2.54 6.23 -13.10
N CYS A 163 1.64 5.84 -12.20
CA CYS A 163 0.86 4.62 -12.36
C CYS A 163 -0.15 4.74 -13.53
N HIS A 164 -0.87 5.85 -13.65
CA HIS A 164 -1.86 6.05 -14.71
C HIS A 164 -1.23 6.08 -16.10
N ARG A 165 -0.01 6.58 -16.24
CA ARG A 165 0.75 6.57 -17.51
C ARG A 165 1.30 5.19 -17.86
N ASN A 166 1.59 4.37 -16.84
CA ASN A 166 2.09 3.02 -17.03
C ASN A 166 1.45 2.02 -16.08
N PRO A 167 0.12 1.77 -16.20
CA PRO A 167 -0.62 0.92 -15.27
C PRO A 167 -0.27 -0.56 -15.37
N VAL A 168 0.23 -1.01 -16.52
CA VAL A 168 0.47 -2.44 -16.83
C VAL A 168 1.37 -3.11 -15.80
N ALA A 169 2.37 -2.40 -15.29
CA ALA A 169 3.29 -2.92 -14.28
C ALA A 169 2.62 -3.23 -12.92
N ASN A 170 1.42 -2.69 -12.68
CA ASN A 170 0.67 -2.82 -11.43
C ASN A 170 -0.60 -3.67 -11.57
N ILE A 171 -0.95 -4.05 -12.79
CA ILE A 171 -2.09 -4.94 -13.05
C ILE A 171 -1.67 -6.38 -12.78
N ILE A 172 -2.42 -7.06 -11.95
CA ILE A 172 -2.22 -8.49 -11.68
C ILE A 172 -3.10 -9.32 -12.62
N PRO A 173 -2.66 -10.53 -13.02
CA PRO A 173 -3.49 -11.44 -13.78
C PRO A 173 -4.84 -11.71 -13.10
N ALA A 174 -5.88 -12.00 -13.87
CA ALA A 174 -7.21 -12.30 -13.37
C ALA A 174 -7.16 -13.45 -12.37
N ARG A 175 -7.24 -13.13 -11.12
CA ARG A 175 -7.27 -14.07 -10.00
C ARG A 175 -8.10 -13.46 -8.87
N PRO A 176 -8.59 -14.26 -7.93
CA PRO A 176 -9.26 -13.72 -6.77
C PRO A 176 -8.32 -12.72 -6.07
N ILE A 177 -8.74 -11.48 -5.90
CA ILE A 177 -8.00 -10.48 -5.13
C ILE A 177 -8.11 -10.89 -3.67
N SER A 178 -7.20 -11.77 -3.26
CA SER A 178 -7.25 -12.37 -1.93
C SER A 178 -6.40 -11.63 -0.91
N GLY A 179 -5.58 -10.71 -1.38
CA GLY A 179 -4.76 -9.87 -0.54
C GLY A 179 -3.51 -10.51 0.02
N ILE A 180 -3.24 -11.78 -0.23
CA ILE A 180 -1.98 -12.39 0.19
C ILE A 180 -1.17 -12.71 -1.06
N PHE A 181 -0.23 -11.83 -1.35
CA PHE A 181 0.67 -11.96 -2.48
C PHE A 181 2.09 -12.25 -2.01
N THR A 182 2.46 -13.50 -2.08
CA THR A 182 3.85 -13.89 -1.96
C THR A 182 4.56 -13.66 -3.30
N GLY A 183 5.16 -12.49 -3.43
CA GLY A 183 6.33 -12.31 -4.30
C GLY A 183 6.15 -12.16 -5.80
N ILE A 184 4.96 -12.12 -6.36
CA ILE A 184 4.80 -11.88 -7.79
C ILE A 184 4.78 -10.38 -8.05
N LYS A 185 5.89 -9.80 -8.47
CA LYS A 185 5.86 -8.51 -9.18
C LYS A 185 5.13 -8.76 -10.49
N ALA A 186 3.99 -8.12 -10.69
CA ALA A 186 3.42 -7.98 -12.02
C ALA A 186 4.37 -7.11 -12.85
N THR A 187 5.37 -7.74 -13.44
CA THR A 187 6.22 -7.09 -14.43
C THR A 187 5.57 -7.33 -15.77
N ALA A 188 5.09 -6.28 -16.36
CA ALA A 188 4.65 -6.16 -17.74
C ALA A 188 3.69 -7.25 -18.23
N TYR A 189 2.58 -6.84 -18.77
CA TYR A 189 1.65 -7.62 -19.57
C TYR A 189 2.32 -7.96 -20.93
N ASP A 190 3.35 -8.78 -20.86
CA ASP A 190 4.06 -9.34 -21.99
C ASP A 190 3.88 -10.85 -21.94
N SER A 191 3.60 -11.46 -23.10
CA SER A 191 3.46 -12.91 -23.25
C SER A 191 4.69 -13.68 -22.73
N THR A 192 5.86 -13.06 -22.77
CA THR A 192 7.11 -13.58 -22.23
C THR A 192 7.10 -13.59 -20.70
N ALA A 193 6.48 -12.59 -20.04
CA ALA A 193 6.37 -12.53 -18.59
C ALA A 193 5.39 -13.58 -18.05
N GLN A 194 4.34 -13.94 -18.81
CA GLN A 194 3.45 -15.04 -18.45
C GLN A 194 4.15 -16.40 -18.45
N ALA A 195 5.05 -16.63 -19.38
CA ALA A 195 5.86 -17.85 -19.45
C ALA A 195 6.87 -17.93 -18.29
N ILE A 196 7.44 -16.79 -17.88
CA ILE A 196 8.35 -16.70 -16.73
C ILE A 196 7.58 -16.89 -15.41
N LEU A 197 6.39 -16.31 -15.28
CA LEU A 197 5.53 -16.48 -14.09
C LEU A 197 5.04 -17.92 -13.93
N ALA A 198 4.76 -18.61 -15.01
CA ALA A 198 4.35 -20.02 -14.99
C ALA A 198 5.49 -20.96 -14.52
N ASN A 199 6.75 -20.57 -14.73
CA ASN A 199 7.90 -21.41 -14.44
C ASN A 199 8.70 -21.03 -13.18
N ASN A 200 8.45 -19.84 -12.59
CA ASN A 200 9.22 -19.32 -11.46
C ASN A 200 8.40 -19.10 -10.18
N ILE A 201 7.30 -19.78 -10.01
CA ILE A 201 6.64 -19.83 -8.71
C ILE A 201 7.48 -20.76 -7.84
N GLU A 202 8.44 -20.22 -7.12
CA GLU A 202 9.04 -20.98 -6.03
C GLU A 202 7.97 -21.31 -5.00
N PRO A 203 7.79 -22.60 -4.65
CA PRO A 203 6.85 -22.97 -3.61
C PRO A 203 7.27 -22.27 -2.33
N THR A 204 6.34 -21.49 -1.75
CA THR A 204 6.55 -20.93 -0.43
C THR A 204 6.91 -22.07 0.53
N THR A 205 7.90 -21.84 1.39
CA THR A 205 8.38 -22.82 2.38
C THR A 205 7.36 -23.19 3.46
N ASN A 206 6.09 -22.80 3.28
CA ASN A 206 4.99 -23.25 4.12
C ASN A 206 4.35 -24.51 3.51
N PRO A 207 4.58 -25.71 4.08
CA PRO A 207 4.08 -26.98 3.52
C PRO A 207 2.54 -27.06 3.43
N GLN A 208 1.80 -26.27 4.20
CA GLN A 208 0.34 -26.21 4.14
C GLN A 208 -0.17 -25.39 2.94
N PHE A 209 0.64 -24.48 2.41
CA PHE A 209 0.27 -23.66 1.25
C PHE A 209 0.64 -24.34 -0.07
N GLY A 210 1.66 -25.18 -0.08
CA GLY A 210 2.09 -25.93 -1.25
C GLY A 210 1.04 -26.93 -1.76
N SER A 211 0.28 -27.57 -0.87
CA SER A 211 -0.76 -28.53 -1.25
C SER A 211 -2.01 -27.87 -1.85
N PHE A 212 -2.33 -26.64 -1.45
CA PHE A 212 -3.47 -25.90 -1.99
C PHE A 212 -3.22 -25.38 -3.41
N MET A 213 -1.97 -25.12 -3.78
CA MET A 213 -1.61 -24.64 -5.11
C MET A 213 -1.50 -25.76 -6.15
N SER A 214 -1.27 -27.02 -5.72
CA SER A 214 -1.20 -28.18 -6.62
C SER A 214 -2.57 -28.57 -7.17
N ASP A 215 -3.66 -28.22 -6.48
CA ASP A 215 -5.03 -28.60 -6.83
C ASP A 215 -5.79 -27.54 -7.65
N ILE A 216 -5.12 -26.41 -7.96
CA ILE A 216 -5.67 -25.44 -8.91
C ILE A 216 -5.51 -26.05 -10.31
N PRO A 217 -6.61 -26.43 -10.98
CA PRO A 217 -6.51 -26.92 -12.35
C PRO A 217 -5.80 -25.85 -13.17
N LYS A 218 -4.79 -26.26 -13.95
CA LYS A 218 -4.16 -25.41 -14.96
C LYS A 218 -5.24 -25.06 -15.98
N GLN A 219 -6.10 -24.10 -15.65
CA GLN A 219 -6.98 -23.52 -16.64
C GLN A 219 -6.07 -22.80 -17.63
N GLU A 220 -5.97 -23.35 -18.83
CA GLU A 220 -5.55 -22.59 -19.99
C GLU A 220 -6.33 -21.29 -19.98
N VAL A 221 -5.60 -20.19 -19.83
CA VAL A 221 -6.17 -18.84 -19.82
C VAL A 221 -6.38 -18.46 -21.28
N GLU A 222 -7.18 -19.27 -21.98
CA GLU A 222 -7.73 -18.93 -23.28
C GLU A 222 -8.89 -17.99 -23.04
N GLY A 223 -8.69 -16.70 -23.39
CA GLY A 223 -9.79 -15.75 -23.41
C GLY A 223 -9.84 -14.68 -22.31
N ILE A 224 -8.73 -14.28 -21.72
CA ILE A 224 -8.70 -12.95 -21.06
C ILE A 224 -8.86 -11.95 -22.20
N PRO A 225 -9.97 -11.17 -22.26
CA PRO A 225 -10.05 -10.10 -23.24
C PRO A 225 -8.87 -9.18 -22.97
N THR A 226 -7.90 -9.14 -23.89
CA THR A 226 -6.89 -8.09 -23.89
C THR A 226 -7.65 -6.77 -23.83
N PRO A 227 -7.36 -5.89 -22.87
CA PRO A 227 -8.00 -4.58 -22.83
C PRO A 227 -7.85 -3.98 -24.23
N LYS A 228 -8.94 -3.56 -24.86
CA LYS A 228 -8.95 -2.99 -26.23
C LYS A 228 -8.08 -1.74 -26.38
N HIS A 229 -7.55 -1.25 -25.28
CA HIS A 229 -6.55 -0.19 -25.22
C HIS A 229 -5.53 -0.60 -24.16
N PRO A 230 -4.21 -0.63 -24.46
CA PRO A 230 -3.18 -0.72 -23.43
C PRO A 230 -3.39 0.52 -22.55
N GLY A 231 -3.99 0.30 -21.38
CA GLY A 231 -4.65 1.30 -20.62
C GLY A 231 -3.67 2.37 -20.13
N ILE A 232 -3.81 3.54 -20.74
CA ILE A 232 -3.45 4.77 -20.06
C ILE A 232 -4.61 5.03 -19.11
N GLY A 233 -4.35 5.11 -17.81
CA GLY A 233 -5.35 5.54 -16.84
C GLY A 233 -5.79 6.98 -17.14
N PRO A 234 -6.91 7.46 -16.61
CA PRO A 234 -7.32 8.83 -16.82
C PRO A 234 -6.27 9.80 -16.26
N GLU A 235 -5.85 10.75 -17.09
CA GLU A 235 -4.90 11.81 -16.72
C GLU A 235 -5.55 13.19 -16.64
N ASN A 236 -6.86 13.28 -16.93
CA ASN A 236 -7.59 14.54 -16.88
C ASN A 236 -7.73 15.04 -15.46
N CYS A 237 -7.43 16.31 -15.23
CA CYS A 237 -7.49 16.92 -13.91
C CYS A 237 -8.87 16.72 -13.24
N SER A 238 -9.96 16.85 -13.98
CA SER A 238 -11.32 16.69 -13.49
C SER A 238 -11.70 15.25 -13.12
N THR A 239 -10.90 14.25 -13.47
CA THR A 239 -11.15 12.85 -13.04
C THR A 239 -10.71 12.64 -11.61
N CYS A 240 -9.66 13.34 -11.19
CA CYS A 240 -9.04 13.20 -9.87
C CYS A 240 -9.32 14.38 -8.95
N HIS A 241 -9.76 15.52 -9.50
CA HIS A 241 -10.02 16.76 -8.74
C HIS A 241 -11.39 17.34 -9.04
N HIS A 242 -12.01 17.92 -8.02
CA HIS A 242 -13.22 18.77 -8.15
C HIS A 242 -12.90 20.13 -8.66
#